data_d0f0bbe2f0edc6da69e1b7bee78f1f8f
#
_entry.id   d0f0bbe2f0edc6da69e1b7bee78f1f8f
#
_cell.length_a   1.000
_cell.length_b   1.000
_cell.length_c   1.000
_cell.angle_alpha   90.00
_cell.angle_beta   90.00
_cell.angle_gamma   90.00
#
_symmetry.space_group_name_H-M   'P 1'
#
loop_
_entity.id
_entity.type
_entity.pdbx_description
1 polymer ?
#
loop_
_entity_poly.entity_id
_entity_poly.type
_entity_poly.pdbx_seq_one_letter_code
_entity_poly.pdbx_strand_id
1 'polypeptide(L)'
;MPYEWLPPDDGADRLHLWPHRSLTQSGFVWFVGATATLIAVPLVGVLGSPVVWALLPFLLGTIWAIWFALRKNGRDRDIVEDLTLSAARITLARHGPKGKRQDWEANPYWLRVTLHPTGGPVPNYLTLKGEAREVELGAFLSEDERIALQRDLLDRLSRLR
;
A
#
# COMPACT_ATOMS: atom_id res chain seq x y z
N MET A 1 -1.69 -6.63 -11.35
CA MET A 1 -2.73 -6.12 -10.44
C MET A 1 -2.22 -6.33 -9.03
N PRO A 2 -2.42 -5.43 -8.08
CA PRO A 2 -1.90 -5.55 -6.71
C PRO A 2 -2.84 -6.38 -5.82
N TYR A 3 -3.54 -7.31 -6.40
CA TYR A 3 -4.29 -8.34 -5.69
C TYR A 3 -4.28 -9.64 -6.48
N GLU A 4 -4.41 -10.75 -5.78
CA GLU A 4 -4.41 -12.10 -6.33
C GLU A 4 -5.40 -12.98 -5.55
N TRP A 5 -6.16 -13.76 -6.30
CA TRP A 5 -6.96 -14.84 -5.72
C TRP A 5 -6.09 -16.08 -5.58
N LEU A 6 -5.86 -16.49 -4.36
CA LEU A 6 -5.11 -17.70 -4.06
C LEU A 6 -5.97 -18.96 -4.31
N PRO A 7 -5.33 -20.11 -4.51
CA PRO A 7 -6.07 -21.39 -4.57
C PRO A 7 -6.98 -21.55 -3.35
N PRO A 8 -8.20 -22.04 -3.53
CA PRO A 8 -9.11 -22.25 -2.41
C PRO A 8 -8.51 -23.22 -1.40
N ASP A 9 -8.66 -22.90 -0.12
CA ASP A 9 -8.21 -23.71 0.99
C ASP A 9 -9.44 -24.08 1.82
N ASP A 10 -9.67 -25.37 2.04
CA ASP A 10 -10.86 -25.92 2.73
C ASP A 10 -12.21 -25.36 2.22
N GLY A 11 -12.32 -25.09 0.90
CA GLY A 11 -13.53 -24.55 0.29
C GLY A 11 -13.73 -23.05 0.53
N ALA A 12 -12.72 -22.34 1.04
CA ALA A 12 -12.73 -20.90 1.21
C ALA A 12 -11.92 -20.22 0.10
N ASP A 13 -12.48 -19.20 -0.51
CA ASP A 13 -11.75 -18.33 -1.43
C ASP A 13 -10.85 -17.36 -0.65
N ARG A 14 -9.59 -17.22 -1.06
CA ARG A 14 -8.63 -16.36 -0.40
C ARG A 14 -8.16 -15.28 -1.36
N LEU A 15 -8.26 -14.04 -0.94
CA LEU A 15 -7.78 -12.87 -1.66
C LEU A 15 -6.64 -12.22 -0.88
N HIS A 16 -5.50 -12.09 -1.55
CA HIS A 16 -4.32 -11.40 -1.04
C HIS A 16 -4.16 -10.08 -1.76
N LEU A 17 -4.05 -8.96 -1.01
CA LEU A 17 -3.88 -7.62 -1.57
C LEU A 17 -2.62 -6.99 -1.00
N TRP A 18 -1.87 -6.30 -1.88
CA TRP A 18 -0.63 -5.59 -1.51
C TRP A 18 -0.51 -4.26 -2.25
N PRO A 19 0.17 -3.25 -1.67
CA PRO A 19 0.31 -1.96 -2.32
C PRO A 19 1.27 -2.02 -3.50
N HIS A 20 0.99 -1.21 -4.52
CA HIS A 20 1.92 -0.99 -5.62
C HIS A 20 3.24 -0.41 -5.10
N ARG A 21 4.34 -1.09 -5.37
CA ARG A 21 5.69 -0.57 -5.15
C ARG A 21 6.14 0.21 -6.36
N SER A 22 5.94 1.52 -6.38
CA SER A 22 6.38 2.40 -7.46
C SER A 22 7.90 2.56 -7.54
N LEU A 23 8.63 2.35 -6.43
CA LEU A 23 10.08 2.34 -6.39
C LEU A 23 10.57 0.95 -5.93
N THR A 24 11.28 0.28 -6.81
CA THR A 24 12.06 -0.91 -6.46
C THR A 24 13.27 -0.51 -5.63
N GLN A 25 13.83 -1.44 -4.84
CA GLN A 25 15.06 -1.15 -4.07
C GLN A 25 16.20 -0.66 -4.97
N SER A 26 16.35 -1.23 -6.16
CA SER A 26 17.32 -0.76 -7.16
C SER A 26 17.03 0.64 -7.66
N GLY A 27 15.77 0.98 -7.95
CA GLY A 27 15.37 2.33 -8.35
C GLY A 27 15.67 3.38 -7.27
N PHE A 28 15.48 3.01 -6.00
CA PHE A 28 15.86 3.85 -4.86
C PHE A 28 17.38 4.13 -4.82
N VAL A 29 18.19 3.08 -4.95
CA VAL A 29 19.67 3.22 -4.93
C VAL A 29 20.14 4.05 -6.12
N TRP A 30 19.60 3.83 -7.32
CA TRP A 30 19.92 4.63 -8.50
C TRP A 30 19.52 6.09 -8.35
N PHE A 31 18.35 6.38 -7.82
CA PHE A 31 17.89 7.77 -7.60
C PHE A 31 18.78 8.49 -6.60
N VAL A 32 19.08 7.89 -5.46
CA VAL A 32 19.96 8.47 -4.45
C VAL A 32 21.38 8.62 -4.99
N GLY A 33 21.90 7.63 -5.69
CA GLY A 33 23.22 7.65 -6.31
C GLY A 33 23.35 8.75 -7.37
N ALA A 34 22.40 8.87 -8.27
CA ALA A 34 22.37 9.91 -9.29
C ALA A 34 22.31 11.33 -8.67
N THR A 35 21.45 11.51 -7.65
CA THR A 35 21.35 12.78 -6.93
C THR A 35 22.64 13.12 -6.21
N ALA A 36 23.26 12.17 -5.54
CA ALA A 36 24.55 12.37 -4.86
C ALA A 36 25.66 12.74 -5.87
N THR A 37 25.71 12.07 -7.02
CA THR A 37 26.68 12.36 -8.10
C THR A 37 26.45 13.75 -8.66
N LEU A 38 25.20 14.13 -8.95
CA LEU A 38 24.84 15.45 -9.47
C LEU A 38 25.27 16.57 -8.50
N ILE A 39 25.19 16.34 -7.20
CA ILE A 39 25.64 17.27 -6.17
C ILE A 39 27.18 17.27 -6.07
N ALA A 40 27.83 16.10 -6.18
CA ALA A 40 29.26 15.97 -6.02
C ALA A 40 30.06 16.62 -7.17
N VAL A 41 29.56 16.52 -8.41
CA VAL A 41 30.25 17.04 -9.60
C VAL A 41 30.62 18.56 -9.48
N PRO A 42 29.70 19.48 -9.16
CA PRO A 42 30.05 20.90 -9.00
C PRO A 42 30.96 21.16 -7.79
N LEU A 43 30.90 20.30 -6.75
CA LEU A 43 31.78 20.43 -5.59
C LEU A 43 33.25 20.21 -5.93
N VAL A 44 33.56 19.40 -6.95
CA VAL A 44 34.94 19.17 -7.40
C VAL A 44 35.60 20.49 -7.86
N GLY A 45 34.82 21.36 -8.53
CA GLY A 45 35.31 22.65 -9.01
C GLY A 45 35.66 23.67 -7.91
N VAL A 46 35.14 23.47 -6.70
CA VAL A 46 35.40 24.38 -5.54
C VAL A 46 36.20 23.68 -4.43
N LEU A 47 36.78 22.50 -4.74
CA LEU A 47 37.65 21.77 -3.81
C LEU A 47 38.86 22.67 -3.45
N GLY A 48 39.12 22.77 -2.13
CA GLY A 48 40.19 23.62 -1.61
C GLY A 48 39.75 25.03 -1.23
N SER A 49 38.52 25.45 -1.57
CA SER A 49 38.01 26.76 -1.12
C SER A 49 37.26 26.65 0.23
N PRO A 50 37.23 27.72 1.04
CA PRO A 50 36.43 27.74 2.28
C PRO A 50 34.94 27.53 2.05
N VAL A 51 34.45 27.80 0.83
CA VAL A 51 33.04 27.66 0.44
C VAL A 51 32.57 26.19 0.55
N VAL A 52 33.43 25.23 0.22
CA VAL A 52 33.13 23.80 0.36
C VAL A 52 32.76 23.45 1.80
N TRP A 53 33.56 23.92 2.75
CA TRP A 53 33.34 23.65 4.16
C TRP A 53 32.03 24.24 4.68
N ALA A 54 31.62 25.39 4.16
CA ALA A 54 30.34 26.02 4.50
C ALA A 54 29.16 25.29 3.87
N LEU A 55 29.27 24.76 2.64
CA LEU A 55 28.19 24.07 1.93
C LEU A 55 28.02 22.61 2.35
N LEU A 56 29.08 21.93 2.75
CA LEU A 56 29.12 20.50 3.04
C LEU A 56 28.05 20.05 4.06
N PRO A 57 27.83 20.72 5.21
CA PRO A 57 26.81 20.31 6.15
C PRO A 57 25.39 20.40 5.58
N PHE A 58 25.11 21.39 4.73
CA PHE A 58 23.79 21.53 4.08
C PHE A 58 23.55 20.41 3.06
N LEU A 59 24.55 20.05 2.28
CA LEU A 59 24.49 18.98 1.29
C LEU A 59 24.30 17.62 1.94
N LEU A 60 25.07 17.32 2.99
CA LEU A 60 24.90 16.09 3.77
C LEU A 60 23.53 16.04 4.46
N GLY A 61 23.08 17.17 5.00
CA GLY A 61 21.76 17.30 5.59
C GLY A 61 20.64 17.05 4.58
N THR A 62 20.77 17.57 3.36
CA THR A 62 19.79 17.34 2.27
C THR A 62 19.73 15.87 1.86
N ILE A 63 20.89 15.25 1.62
CA ILE A 63 20.95 13.82 1.27
C ILE A 63 20.35 12.97 2.40
N TRP A 64 20.69 13.27 3.64
CA TRP A 64 20.16 12.58 4.80
C TRP A 64 18.64 12.75 4.93
N ALA A 65 18.12 13.98 4.72
CA ALA A 65 16.69 14.27 4.78
C ALA A 65 15.92 13.53 3.69
N ILE A 66 16.43 13.49 2.46
CA ILE A 66 15.84 12.73 1.35
C ILE A 66 15.83 11.24 1.69
N TRP A 67 16.96 10.70 2.13
CA TRP A 67 17.06 9.29 2.53
C TRP A 67 16.09 8.93 3.65
N PHE A 68 15.99 9.78 4.68
CA PHE A 68 15.10 9.59 5.81
C PHE A 68 13.62 9.65 5.37
N ALA A 69 13.24 10.64 4.57
CA ALA A 69 11.88 10.81 4.07
C ALA A 69 11.44 9.61 3.22
N LEU A 70 12.30 9.16 2.31
CA LEU A 70 12.02 8.01 1.45
C LEU A 70 11.91 6.71 2.26
N ARG A 71 12.80 6.53 3.24
CA ARG A 71 12.78 5.34 4.11
C ARG A 71 11.57 5.32 5.05
N LYS A 72 11.15 6.48 5.56
CA LYS A 72 9.93 6.60 6.36
C LYS A 72 8.70 6.28 5.51
N ASN A 73 8.62 6.86 4.32
CA ASN A 73 7.49 6.65 3.41
C ASN A 73 7.40 5.19 2.90
N GLY A 74 8.54 4.49 2.79
CA GLY A 74 8.58 3.05 2.44
C GLY A 74 8.01 2.15 3.53
N ARG A 75 8.23 2.47 4.81
CA ARG A 75 7.73 1.67 5.95
C ARG A 75 6.22 1.78 6.15
N ASP A 76 5.63 2.91 5.81
CA ASP A 76 4.20 3.14 5.97
C ASP A 76 3.36 2.45 4.86
N ARG A 77 4.02 1.86 3.86
CA ARG A 77 3.41 1.16 2.71
C ARG A 77 3.37 -0.37 2.82
N ASP A 78 3.88 -0.94 3.90
CA ASP A 78 3.84 -2.39 4.13
C ASP A 78 2.48 -2.83 4.72
N ILE A 79 1.37 -2.35 4.10
CA ILE A 79 0.02 -2.76 4.47
C ILE A 79 -0.38 -3.89 3.54
N VAL A 80 -0.52 -5.09 4.08
CA VAL A 80 -1.04 -6.26 3.36
C VAL A 80 -2.41 -6.59 3.92
N GLU A 81 -3.34 -6.92 3.03
CA GLU A 81 -4.69 -7.32 3.40
C GLU A 81 -4.97 -8.73 2.89
N ASP A 82 -5.40 -9.59 3.80
CA ASP A 82 -5.82 -10.96 3.51
C ASP A 82 -7.31 -11.09 3.79
N LEU A 83 -8.10 -11.30 2.74
CA LEU A 83 -9.53 -11.54 2.85
C LEU A 83 -9.83 -13.02 2.57
N THR A 84 -10.52 -13.66 3.48
CA THR A 84 -10.98 -15.06 3.32
C THR A 84 -12.50 -15.08 3.27
N LEU A 85 -13.04 -15.66 2.20
CA LEU A 85 -14.47 -15.82 1.97
C LEU A 85 -14.84 -17.29 2.14
N SER A 86 -15.60 -17.63 3.16
CA SER A 86 -16.17 -18.96 3.34
C SER A 86 -17.68 -18.89 3.56
N ALA A 87 -18.39 -19.99 3.35
CA ALA A 87 -19.83 -20.04 3.59
C ALA A 87 -20.21 -19.82 5.06
N ALA A 88 -19.30 -20.10 5.99
CA ALA A 88 -19.54 -19.92 7.42
C ALA A 88 -19.20 -18.50 7.90
N ARG A 89 -18.13 -17.89 7.34
CA ARG A 89 -17.58 -16.63 7.86
C ARG A 89 -16.69 -15.95 6.82
N ILE A 90 -16.68 -14.63 6.84
CA ILE A 90 -15.75 -13.80 6.07
C ILE A 90 -14.81 -13.13 7.06
N THR A 91 -13.51 -13.21 6.80
CA THR A 91 -12.48 -12.59 7.65
C THR A 91 -11.57 -11.72 6.83
N LEU A 92 -11.26 -10.53 7.34
CA LEU A 92 -10.28 -9.62 6.80
C LEU A 92 -9.18 -9.41 7.84
N ALA A 93 -7.96 -9.80 7.51
CA ALA A 93 -6.78 -9.53 8.30
C ALA A 93 -5.94 -8.46 7.61
N ARG A 94 -5.78 -7.30 8.24
CA ARG A 94 -4.91 -6.21 7.76
C ARG A 94 -3.63 -6.22 8.56
N HIS A 95 -2.53 -6.47 7.88
CA HIS A 95 -1.18 -6.38 8.43
C HIS A 95 -0.61 -5.00 8.13
N GLY A 96 -0.47 -4.18 9.16
CA GLY A 96 0.07 -2.83 9.06
C GLY A 96 1.54 -2.74 9.41
N PRO A 97 2.16 -1.55 9.23
CA PRO A 97 3.55 -1.32 9.60
C PRO A 97 3.77 -1.57 11.10
N LYS A 98 4.97 -2.04 11.46
CA LYS A 98 5.38 -2.37 12.84
C LYS A 98 4.59 -3.54 13.47
N GLY A 99 4.09 -4.48 12.67
CA GLY A 99 3.40 -5.66 13.18
C GLY A 99 1.99 -5.39 13.74
N LYS A 100 1.42 -4.22 13.47
CA LYS A 100 0.02 -3.94 13.82
C LYS A 100 -0.88 -4.81 12.97
N ARG A 101 -1.66 -5.65 13.60
CA ARG A 101 -2.67 -6.47 12.95
C ARG A 101 -4.06 -5.97 13.36
N GLN A 102 -4.94 -5.86 12.39
CA GLN A 102 -6.35 -5.54 12.57
C GLN A 102 -7.16 -6.65 11.93
N ASP A 103 -7.97 -7.31 12.74
CA ASP A 103 -8.87 -8.35 12.27
C ASP A 103 -10.30 -7.82 12.26
N TRP A 104 -11.04 -8.24 11.23
CA TRP A 104 -12.45 -7.96 11.08
C TRP A 104 -13.13 -9.23 10.56
N GLU A 105 -14.35 -9.47 11.01
CA GLU A 105 -15.14 -10.60 10.57
C GLU A 105 -16.60 -10.22 10.35
N ALA A 106 -17.27 -10.95 9.47
CA ALA A 106 -18.68 -10.80 9.19
C ALA A 106 -19.32 -12.12 8.74
N ASN A 107 -20.62 -12.20 8.92
CA ASN A 107 -21.42 -13.26 8.34
C ASN A 107 -21.64 -13.00 6.84
N PRO A 108 -21.40 -13.99 5.95
CA PRO A 108 -21.57 -13.83 4.50
C PRO A 108 -22.96 -13.35 4.08
N TYR A 109 -23.99 -13.74 4.83
CA TYR A 109 -25.38 -13.39 4.54
C TYR A 109 -25.64 -11.88 4.68
N TRP A 110 -25.02 -11.23 5.67
CA TRP A 110 -25.21 -9.81 5.95
C TRP A 110 -24.14 -8.91 5.29
N LEU A 111 -23.13 -9.51 4.68
CA LEU A 111 -22.07 -8.73 4.05
C LEU A 111 -22.60 -7.91 2.88
N ARG A 112 -22.31 -6.61 2.89
CA ARG A 112 -22.52 -5.69 1.79
C ARG A 112 -21.18 -5.17 1.32
N VAL A 113 -20.94 -5.23 0.02
CA VAL A 113 -19.78 -4.65 -0.65
C VAL A 113 -20.27 -3.39 -1.34
N THR A 114 -19.81 -2.23 -0.88
CA THR A 114 -20.25 -0.93 -1.40
C THR A 114 -19.07 -0.19 -2.02
N LEU A 115 -19.28 0.30 -3.24
CA LEU A 115 -18.36 1.22 -3.90
C LEU A 115 -18.95 2.63 -3.82
N HIS A 116 -18.22 3.56 -3.23
CA HIS A 116 -18.61 4.96 -3.10
C HIS A 116 -17.90 5.77 -4.19
N PRO A 117 -18.58 6.18 -5.28
CA PRO A 117 -17.96 6.94 -6.36
C PRO A 117 -17.39 8.28 -5.90
N THR A 118 -18.12 8.93 -4.97
CA THR A 118 -17.78 10.23 -4.37
C THR A 118 -18.12 10.21 -2.87
N GLY A 119 -17.53 11.13 -2.10
CA GLY A 119 -17.83 11.26 -0.67
C GLY A 119 -16.92 10.44 0.26
N GLY A 120 -16.01 9.63 -0.28
CA GLY A 120 -14.97 8.96 0.48
C GLY A 120 -13.64 9.72 0.47
N PRO A 121 -12.61 9.21 1.17
CA PRO A 121 -11.26 9.79 1.15
C PRO A 121 -10.61 9.79 -0.24
N VAL A 122 -11.06 8.88 -1.10
CA VAL A 122 -10.61 8.72 -2.48
C VAL A 122 -11.80 8.35 -3.37
N PRO A 123 -11.77 8.63 -4.69
CA PRO A 123 -12.79 8.19 -5.61
C PRO A 123 -12.91 6.66 -5.65
N ASN A 124 -14.12 6.16 -5.89
CA ASN A 124 -14.42 4.73 -5.91
C ASN A 124 -13.95 3.98 -4.64
N TYR A 125 -14.23 4.57 -3.49
CA TYR A 125 -13.90 4.03 -2.19
C TYR A 125 -14.66 2.72 -1.93
N LEU A 126 -13.93 1.61 -1.74
CA LEU A 126 -14.51 0.28 -1.57
C LEU A 126 -14.60 -0.07 -0.09
N THR A 127 -15.80 -0.42 0.36
CA THR A 127 -16.06 -0.80 1.75
C THR A 127 -16.76 -2.14 1.86
N LEU A 128 -16.47 -2.82 2.96
CA LEU A 128 -17.14 -4.02 3.42
C LEU A 128 -17.93 -3.69 4.69
N LYS A 129 -19.23 -3.92 4.67
CA LYS A 129 -20.10 -3.72 5.82
C LYS A 129 -20.77 -5.03 6.20
N GLY A 130 -20.49 -5.50 7.39
CA GLY A 130 -21.18 -6.63 8.04
C GLY A 130 -22.10 -6.13 9.15
N GLU A 131 -22.31 -6.97 10.16
CA GLU A 131 -23.12 -6.64 11.35
C GLU A 131 -22.46 -5.59 12.25
N ALA A 132 -21.13 -5.61 12.33
CA ALA A 132 -20.36 -4.71 13.18
C ALA A 132 -20.00 -3.39 12.44
N ARG A 133 -18.73 -3.08 12.37
CA ARG A 133 -18.22 -1.86 11.74
C ARG A 133 -18.03 -2.03 10.24
N GLU A 134 -18.20 -0.96 9.50
CA GLU A 134 -17.77 -0.86 8.12
C GLU A 134 -16.25 -0.72 8.05
N VAL A 135 -15.63 -1.45 7.13
CA VAL A 135 -14.18 -1.43 6.93
C VAL A 135 -13.86 -1.17 5.46
N GLU A 136 -12.77 -0.46 5.23
CA GLU A 136 -12.23 -0.23 3.90
C GLU A 136 -11.47 -1.44 3.42
N LEU A 137 -11.56 -1.74 2.13
CA LEU A 137 -10.77 -2.76 1.46
C LEU A 137 -9.99 -2.15 0.30
N GLY A 138 -8.69 -2.47 0.23
CA GLY A 138 -7.85 -2.04 -0.89
C GLY A 138 -7.66 -0.54 -0.98
N ALA A 139 -7.40 0.16 0.14
CA ALA A 139 -7.13 1.60 0.18
C ALA A 139 -6.02 2.05 -0.78
N PHE A 140 -5.09 1.16 -1.07
CA PHE A 140 -3.92 1.37 -1.93
C PHE A 140 -4.14 1.01 -3.41
N LEU A 141 -5.32 0.47 -3.75
CA LEU A 141 -5.69 0.15 -5.14
C LEU A 141 -6.02 1.42 -5.93
N SER A 142 -5.83 1.37 -7.25
CA SER A 142 -6.32 2.39 -8.17
C SER A 142 -7.85 2.33 -8.30
N GLU A 143 -8.45 3.36 -8.89
CA GLU A 143 -9.90 3.43 -9.09
C GLU A 143 -10.43 2.25 -9.92
N ASP A 144 -9.76 1.94 -11.03
CA ASP A 144 -10.16 0.84 -11.93
C ASP A 144 -10.02 -0.52 -11.25
N GLU A 145 -8.97 -0.70 -10.42
CA GLU A 145 -8.75 -1.93 -9.68
C GLU A 145 -9.81 -2.15 -8.60
N ARG A 146 -10.30 -1.08 -7.94
CA ARG A 146 -11.39 -1.18 -6.96
C ARG A 146 -12.71 -1.57 -7.63
N ILE A 147 -12.99 -1.04 -8.82
CA ILE A 147 -14.18 -1.40 -9.61
C ILE A 147 -14.10 -2.87 -10.03
N ALA A 148 -12.93 -3.32 -10.52
CA ALA A 148 -12.73 -4.71 -10.91
C ALA A 148 -12.88 -5.65 -9.70
N LEU A 149 -12.23 -5.31 -8.58
CA LEU A 149 -12.29 -6.08 -7.34
C LEU A 149 -13.71 -6.19 -6.78
N GLN A 150 -14.50 -5.10 -6.84
CA GLN A 150 -15.89 -5.14 -6.42
C GLN A 150 -16.71 -6.18 -7.21
N ARG A 151 -16.53 -6.20 -8.54
CA ARG A 151 -17.23 -7.18 -9.40
C ARG A 151 -16.85 -8.60 -9.05
N ASP A 152 -15.55 -8.86 -8.90
CA ASP A 152 -15.04 -10.17 -8.52
C ASP A 152 -15.58 -10.63 -7.18
N LEU A 153 -15.62 -9.73 -6.18
CA LEU A 153 -16.17 -10.01 -4.86
C LEU A 153 -17.65 -10.33 -4.90
N LEU A 154 -18.44 -9.55 -5.65
CA LEU A 154 -19.89 -9.79 -5.77
C LEU A 154 -20.20 -11.12 -6.46
N ASP A 155 -19.43 -11.49 -7.51
CA ASP A 155 -19.58 -12.78 -8.18
C ASP A 155 -19.29 -13.95 -7.23
N ARG A 156 -18.19 -13.90 -6.48
CA ARG A 156 -17.83 -14.94 -5.52
C ARG A 156 -18.81 -15.02 -4.35
N LEU A 157 -19.25 -13.89 -3.81
CA LEU A 157 -20.26 -13.85 -2.74
C LEU A 157 -21.60 -14.43 -3.19
N SER A 158 -21.97 -14.26 -4.47
CA SER A 158 -23.20 -14.85 -5.01
C SER A 158 -23.16 -16.37 -5.04
N ARG A 159 -21.97 -16.97 -5.14
CA ARG A 159 -21.76 -18.43 -5.13
C ARG A 159 -21.73 -19.03 -3.71
N LEU A 160 -21.47 -18.19 -2.70
CA LEU A 160 -21.45 -18.62 -1.30
C LEU A 160 -22.82 -18.57 -0.61
N ARG A 161 -23.78 -17.87 -1.22
CA ARG A 161 -25.16 -17.73 -0.73
C ARG A 161 -26.09 -18.74 -1.39
#